data_5e41b7a622313de58b57417ffd7a6679
#
_entry.id   5e41b7a622313de58b57417ffd7a6679
#
_cell.length_a   1.000
_cell.length_b   1.000
_cell.length_c   1.000
_cell.angle_alpha   90.00
_cell.angle_beta   90.00
_cell.angle_gamma   90.00
#
_symmetry.space_group_name_H-M   'P 1'
#
loop_
_entity.id
_entity.type
_entity.pdbx_description
1 polymer ?
#
loop_
_entity_poly.entity_id
_entity_poly.type
_entity_poly.pdbx_seq_one_letter_code
_entity_poly.pdbx_strand_id
1 'polypeptide(L)'
;GNYFSELNLEYETYIPDRKKEGYGPSIDGFKKLIDKKVKIIFTVDCGTLSFDAINYAKENKVDVIVLDHHQSEIKLPNAFSIVNPNRLDDKSNLQYLCAAGVSFMFLVSLNRELRKINWFSKNNINEPNLINYLDLVSLGTICDVVPLIGLNRAIVKQGLKVLKLKKNMGLKTLMDICKIETNPSIYHLGFLIGPRINAGGRVGKCSHGANLLLNKDPKNSFRLASELDQ
;
A
#
# COMPACT_ATOMS: atom_id res chain seq x y z
N GLY A 1 -1.78 1.75 -6.36
CA GLY A 1 -1.48 1.53 -7.79
C GLY A 1 -2.64 0.85 -8.53
N ASN A 2 -2.96 -0.41 -8.21
CA ASN A 2 -4.02 -1.15 -8.91
C ASN A 2 -5.36 -0.41 -8.95
N TYR A 3 -5.76 0.22 -7.85
CA TYR A 3 -6.98 1.03 -7.79
C TYR A 3 -6.96 2.20 -8.79
N PHE A 4 -5.87 2.94 -8.87
CA PHE A 4 -5.73 4.03 -9.85
C PHE A 4 -5.73 3.53 -11.29
N SER A 5 -5.10 2.36 -11.55
CA SER A 5 -5.17 1.72 -12.87
C SER A 5 -6.60 1.37 -13.27
N GLU A 6 -7.43 0.88 -12.34
CA GLU A 6 -8.84 0.57 -12.61
C GLU A 6 -9.68 1.82 -12.85
N LEU A 7 -9.26 2.98 -12.33
CA LEU A 7 -9.87 4.28 -12.60
C LEU A 7 -9.32 4.97 -13.86
N ASN A 8 -8.43 4.33 -14.61
CA ASN A 8 -7.71 4.92 -15.75
C ASN A 8 -6.93 6.20 -15.38
N LEU A 9 -6.43 6.28 -14.14
CA LEU A 9 -5.62 7.38 -13.68
C LEU A 9 -4.14 7.03 -13.79
N GLU A 10 -3.35 7.97 -14.29
CA GLU A 10 -1.90 7.86 -14.29
C GLU A 10 -1.35 8.01 -12.86
N TYR A 11 -0.39 7.19 -12.51
CA TYR A 11 0.29 7.27 -11.23
C TYR A 11 1.75 6.87 -11.35
N GLU A 12 2.55 7.40 -10.45
CA GLU A 12 3.95 7.02 -10.27
C GLU A 12 4.12 6.34 -8.91
N THR A 13 4.95 5.30 -8.85
CA THR A 13 5.31 4.65 -7.58
C THR A 13 6.76 4.98 -7.26
N TYR A 14 6.99 5.56 -6.10
CA TYR A 14 8.33 5.86 -5.60
C TYR A 14 8.59 5.12 -4.30
N ILE A 15 9.66 4.33 -4.26
CA ILE A 15 10.10 3.61 -3.07
C ILE A 15 11.54 4.07 -2.78
N PRO A 16 11.77 4.77 -1.67
CA PRO A 16 13.09 5.26 -1.31
C PRO A 16 14.07 4.12 -1.03
N ASP A 17 15.31 4.31 -1.42
CA ASP A 17 16.41 3.41 -1.02
C ASP A 17 16.78 3.69 0.44
N ARG A 18 16.41 2.77 1.34
CA ARG A 18 16.65 2.92 2.80
C ARG A 18 18.12 3.16 3.16
N LYS A 19 19.07 2.65 2.35
CA LYS A 19 20.50 2.84 2.59
C LYS A 19 20.98 4.24 2.20
N LYS A 20 20.35 4.86 1.20
CA LYS A 20 20.77 6.16 0.67
C LYS A 20 19.92 7.31 1.17
N GLU A 21 18.61 7.08 1.32
CA GLU A 21 17.63 8.13 1.58
C GLU A 21 17.02 8.06 3.00
N GLY A 22 17.30 6.97 3.75
CA GLY A 22 16.72 6.77 5.08
C GLY A 22 15.31 6.18 5.02
N TYR A 23 14.58 6.30 6.13
CA TYR A 23 13.21 5.84 6.26
C TYR A 23 12.23 7.01 6.05
N GLY A 24 11.16 6.74 5.31
CA GLY A 24 10.07 7.70 5.10
C GLY A 24 10.33 8.72 3.98
N PRO A 25 9.44 9.73 3.87
CA PRO A 25 9.55 10.77 2.87
C PRO A 25 10.77 11.67 3.09
N SER A 26 11.52 11.92 2.01
CA SER A 26 12.62 12.89 1.98
C SER A 26 12.32 14.03 1.03
N ILE A 27 12.95 15.19 1.22
CA ILE A 27 12.85 16.33 0.30
C ILE A 27 13.30 15.91 -1.10
N ASP A 28 14.40 15.16 -1.22
CA ASP A 28 14.91 14.69 -2.52
C ASP A 28 13.94 13.73 -3.22
N GLY A 29 13.29 12.84 -2.46
CA GLY A 29 12.24 11.96 -2.99
C GLY A 29 11.04 12.74 -3.51
N PHE A 30 10.57 13.72 -2.75
CA PHE A 30 9.46 14.57 -3.16
C PHE A 30 9.82 15.45 -4.35
N LYS A 31 11.03 16.01 -4.40
CA LYS A 31 11.54 16.75 -5.55
C LYS A 31 11.47 15.95 -6.84
N LYS A 32 11.95 14.69 -6.83
CA LYS A 32 11.87 13.77 -7.99
C LYS A 32 10.43 13.59 -8.48
N LEU A 33 9.45 13.51 -7.58
CA LEU A 33 8.03 13.39 -7.94
C LEU A 33 7.46 14.72 -8.46
N ILE A 34 7.78 15.83 -7.82
CA ILE A 34 7.33 17.16 -8.22
C ILE A 34 7.88 17.54 -9.60
N ASP A 35 9.13 17.19 -9.91
CA ASP A 35 9.74 17.39 -11.23
C ASP A 35 8.98 16.61 -12.33
N LYS A 36 8.31 15.51 -11.99
CA LYS A 36 7.38 14.76 -12.85
C LYS A 36 5.97 15.39 -12.94
N LYS A 37 5.76 16.57 -12.34
CA LYS A 37 4.50 17.34 -12.38
C LYS A 37 3.30 16.61 -11.75
N VAL A 38 3.53 15.78 -10.72
CA VAL A 38 2.44 15.19 -9.95
C VAL A 38 1.60 16.28 -9.26
N LYS A 39 0.31 16.03 -9.09
CA LYS A 39 -0.64 16.95 -8.44
C LYS A 39 -0.84 16.60 -6.97
N ILE A 40 -0.78 15.31 -6.66
CA ILE A 40 -1.02 14.79 -5.32
C ILE A 40 0.05 13.73 -5.03
N ILE A 41 0.57 13.73 -3.82
CA ILE A 41 1.47 12.67 -3.32
C ILE A 41 0.74 11.93 -2.21
N PHE A 42 0.66 10.61 -2.31
CA PHE A 42 0.24 9.74 -1.23
C PHE A 42 1.49 9.17 -0.55
N THR A 43 1.65 9.41 0.75
CA THR A 43 2.61 8.65 1.54
C THR A 43 1.88 7.47 2.17
N VAL A 44 2.45 6.29 2.09
CA VAL A 44 1.86 5.06 2.65
C VAL A 44 2.86 4.40 3.59
N ASP A 45 2.41 4.04 4.79
CA ASP A 45 3.24 3.46 5.85
C ASP A 45 4.34 4.41 6.37
N CYS A 46 4.14 5.69 6.19
CA CYS A 46 5.07 6.75 6.62
C CYS A 46 4.39 8.12 6.46
N GLY A 47 5.01 9.16 6.99
CA GLY A 47 4.63 10.54 6.73
C GLY A 47 4.04 11.29 7.91
N THR A 48 3.53 10.60 8.95
CA THR A 48 2.91 11.26 10.11
C THR A 48 3.83 12.26 10.82
N LEU A 49 5.14 12.07 10.76
CA LEU A 49 6.15 12.97 11.35
C LEU A 49 7.10 13.60 10.33
N SER A 50 6.74 13.57 9.04
CA SER A 50 7.62 14.05 7.95
C SER A 50 7.39 15.53 7.63
N PHE A 51 7.68 16.40 8.58
CA PHE A 51 7.40 17.84 8.48
C PHE A 51 8.09 18.51 7.31
N ASP A 52 9.40 18.30 7.14
CA ASP A 52 10.19 19.02 6.12
C ASP A 52 9.78 18.65 4.70
N ALA A 53 9.62 17.35 4.42
CA ALA A 53 9.21 16.89 3.10
C ALA A 53 7.80 17.37 2.75
N ILE A 54 6.86 17.34 3.69
CA ILE A 54 5.48 17.79 3.49
C ILE A 54 5.41 19.30 3.31
N ASN A 55 6.19 20.08 4.07
CA ASN A 55 6.28 21.51 3.88
C ASN A 55 6.86 21.85 2.50
N TYR A 56 7.91 21.15 2.07
CA TYR A 56 8.48 21.31 0.74
C TYR A 56 7.44 21.06 -0.37
N ALA A 57 6.64 19.99 -0.27
CA ALA A 57 5.56 19.75 -1.23
C ALA A 57 4.53 20.88 -1.26
N LYS A 58 4.12 21.38 -0.09
CA LYS A 58 3.18 22.49 0.03
C LYS A 58 3.70 23.77 -0.60
N GLU A 59 4.97 24.12 -0.37
CA GLU A 59 5.63 25.28 -1.00
C GLU A 59 5.62 25.16 -2.53
N ASN A 60 5.70 23.94 -3.05
CA ASN A 60 5.61 23.63 -4.48
C ASN A 60 4.16 23.39 -4.98
N LYS A 61 3.14 23.72 -4.16
CA LYS A 61 1.71 23.59 -4.50
C LYS A 61 1.28 22.17 -4.87
N VAL A 62 1.87 21.17 -4.23
CA VAL A 62 1.51 19.76 -4.36
C VAL A 62 0.86 19.28 -3.05
N ASP A 63 -0.34 18.75 -3.16
CA ASP A 63 -1.06 18.22 -2.01
C ASP A 63 -0.48 16.89 -1.56
N VAL A 64 -0.38 16.69 -0.24
CA VAL A 64 0.08 15.44 0.35
C VAL A 64 -1.03 14.82 1.19
N ILE A 65 -1.35 13.57 0.90
CA ILE A 65 -2.26 12.74 1.70
C ILE A 65 -1.43 11.66 2.39
N VAL A 66 -1.46 11.66 3.71
CA VAL A 66 -0.72 10.68 4.54
C VAL A 66 -1.66 9.53 4.92
N LEU A 67 -1.28 8.30 4.58
CA LEU A 67 -1.95 7.06 4.98
C LEU A 67 -0.98 6.24 5.83
N ASP A 68 -1.07 6.39 7.15
CA ASP A 68 -0.07 5.90 8.08
C ASP A 68 -0.72 5.25 9.31
N HIS A 69 0.05 4.54 10.11
CA HIS A 69 -0.40 3.91 11.34
C HIS A 69 0.62 4.05 12.49
N HIS A 70 1.72 4.72 12.24
CA HIS A 70 2.73 4.97 13.27
C HIS A 70 2.23 5.95 14.33
N GLN A 71 2.86 5.93 15.51
CA GLN A 71 2.51 6.86 16.59
C GLN A 71 2.66 8.30 16.13
N SER A 72 1.71 9.13 16.50
CA SER A 72 1.74 10.56 16.18
C SER A 72 2.17 11.39 17.38
N GLU A 73 2.57 12.62 17.10
CA GLU A 73 2.76 13.67 18.09
C GLU A 73 1.56 14.62 18.15
N ILE A 74 1.54 15.52 19.14
CA ILE A 74 0.50 16.56 19.26
C ILE A 74 0.51 17.44 18.02
N LYS A 75 1.71 17.84 17.56
CA LYS A 75 1.87 18.62 16.33
C LYS A 75 1.96 17.68 15.14
N LEU A 76 1.12 17.92 14.15
CA LEU A 76 1.12 17.19 12.88
C LEU A 76 1.69 18.04 11.75
N PRO A 77 2.29 17.43 10.71
CA PRO A 77 2.75 18.16 9.54
C PRO A 77 1.57 18.76 8.77
N ASN A 78 1.84 19.82 8.01
CA ASN A 78 0.83 20.56 7.27
C ASN A 78 0.46 19.89 5.94
N ALA A 79 0.08 18.61 6.01
CA ALA A 79 -0.43 17.85 4.88
C ALA A 79 -1.87 18.27 4.51
N PHE A 80 -2.30 17.98 3.29
CA PHE A 80 -3.69 18.17 2.88
C PHE A 80 -4.64 17.31 3.74
N SER A 81 -4.25 16.06 4.00
CA SER A 81 -4.97 15.16 4.91
C SER A 81 -4.02 14.15 5.53
N ILE A 82 -4.30 13.76 6.79
CA ILE A 82 -3.58 12.70 7.50
C ILE A 82 -4.61 11.70 8.02
N VAL A 83 -4.62 10.52 7.42
CA VAL A 83 -5.43 9.37 7.82
C VAL A 83 -4.52 8.43 8.61
N ASN A 84 -4.65 8.47 9.92
CA ASN A 84 -3.86 7.67 10.84
C ASN A 84 -4.66 7.40 12.12
N PRO A 85 -5.02 6.14 12.44
CA PRO A 85 -5.80 5.82 13.63
C PRO A 85 -5.02 5.97 14.96
N ASN A 86 -3.71 6.22 14.89
CA ASN A 86 -2.86 6.50 16.05
C ASN A 86 -2.64 8.00 16.30
N ARG A 87 -3.39 8.87 15.63
CA ARG A 87 -3.45 10.29 15.99
C ARG A 87 -4.12 10.46 17.36
N LEU A 88 -3.65 11.43 18.13
CA LEU A 88 -4.15 11.69 19.47
C LEU A 88 -5.62 12.14 19.49
N ASP A 89 -6.12 12.70 18.40
CA ASP A 89 -7.50 13.14 18.22
C ASP A 89 -8.41 12.10 17.52
N ASP A 90 -7.87 10.93 17.15
CA ASP A 90 -8.65 9.86 16.51
C ASP A 90 -9.58 9.17 17.50
N LYS A 91 -10.80 8.86 17.04
CA LYS A 91 -11.85 8.20 17.80
C LYS A 91 -12.38 6.94 17.13
N SER A 92 -11.67 6.44 16.12
CA SER A 92 -12.12 5.29 15.33
C SER A 92 -12.02 3.95 16.08
N ASN A 93 -11.18 3.85 17.10
CA ASN A 93 -10.79 2.60 17.76
C ASN A 93 -10.15 1.59 16.80
N LEU A 94 -9.44 2.08 15.77
CA LEU A 94 -8.79 1.26 14.74
C LEU A 94 -7.25 1.30 14.83
N GLN A 95 -6.69 1.62 15.98
CA GLN A 95 -5.24 1.74 16.22
C GLN A 95 -4.46 0.45 15.92
N TYR A 96 -5.16 -0.67 15.85
CA TYR A 96 -4.59 -1.97 15.51
C TYR A 96 -4.43 -2.22 13.99
N LEU A 97 -4.85 -1.31 13.11
CA LEU A 97 -4.67 -1.46 11.67
C LEU A 97 -3.21 -1.18 11.27
N CYS A 98 -2.68 -1.98 10.36
CA CYS A 98 -1.47 -1.65 9.63
C CYS A 98 -1.76 -0.63 8.52
N ALA A 99 -0.73 -0.05 7.90
CA ALA A 99 -0.88 0.95 6.84
C ALA A 99 -1.66 0.41 5.61
N ALA A 100 -1.53 -0.89 5.29
CA ALA A 100 -2.34 -1.52 4.24
C ALA A 100 -3.84 -1.52 4.62
N GLY A 101 -4.17 -1.77 5.88
CA GLY A 101 -5.53 -1.67 6.41
C GLY A 101 -6.08 -0.25 6.37
N VAL A 102 -5.27 0.73 6.78
CA VAL A 102 -5.62 2.17 6.69
C VAL A 102 -5.88 2.57 5.24
N SER A 103 -5.00 2.17 4.32
CA SER A 103 -5.16 2.43 2.89
C SER A 103 -6.44 1.81 2.32
N PHE A 104 -6.78 0.59 2.76
CA PHE A 104 -8.02 -0.07 2.37
C PHE A 104 -9.25 0.72 2.86
N MET A 105 -9.27 1.15 4.11
CA MET A 105 -10.36 1.96 4.67
C MET A 105 -10.49 3.32 3.96
N PHE A 106 -9.37 3.93 3.59
CA PHE A 106 -9.36 5.12 2.74
C PHE A 106 -10.06 4.84 1.40
N LEU A 107 -9.72 3.74 0.71
CA LEU A 107 -10.37 3.38 -0.56
C LEU A 107 -11.87 3.09 -0.40
N VAL A 108 -12.28 2.44 0.69
CA VAL A 108 -13.71 2.23 1.01
C VAL A 108 -14.44 3.57 1.13
N SER A 109 -13.84 4.52 1.83
CA SER A 109 -14.38 5.86 1.99
C SER A 109 -14.43 6.62 0.66
N LEU A 110 -13.37 6.54 -0.13
CA LEU A 110 -13.26 7.17 -1.44
C LEU A 110 -14.33 6.64 -2.41
N ASN A 111 -14.50 5.30 -2.53
CA ASN A 111 -15.55 4.72 -3.36
C ASN A 111 -16.93 5.21 -2.93
N ARG A 112 -17.19 5.31 -1.62
CA ARG A 112 -18.46 5.82 -1.11
C ARG A 112 -18.72 7.25 -1.55
N GLU A 113 -17.73 8.14 -1.44
CA GLU A 113 -17.88 9.53 -1.84
C GLU A 113 -18.01 9.68 -3.38
N LEU A 114 -17.20 8.92 -4.15
CA LEU A 114 -17.32 8.92 -5.61
C LEU A 114 -18.69 8.44 -6.10
N ARG A 115 -19.30 7.45 -5.41
CA ARG A 115 -20.68 7.03 -5.68
C ARG A 115 -21.70 8.14 -5.43
N LYS A 116 -21.59 8.87 -4.31
CA LYS A 116 -22.50 9.97 -3.96
C LYS A 116 -22.56 11.05 -5.04
N ILE A 117 -21.42 11.36 -5.67
CA ILE A 117 -21.35 12.36 -6.74
C ILE A 117 -21.56 11.78 -8.13
N ASN A 118 -21.91 10.50 -8.23
CA ASN A 118 -22.09 9.74 -9.49
C ASN A 118 -20.83 9.77 -10.39
N TRP A 119 -19.63 9.81 -9.80
CA TRP A 119 -18.39 9.96 -10.52
C TRP A 119 -18.13 8.80 -11.50
N PHE A 120 -18.37 7.57 -11.09
CA PHE A 120 -18.16 6.37 -11.90
C PHE A 120 -19.01 6.40 -13.17
N SER A 121 -20.32 6.67 -13.03
CA SER A 121 -21.23 6.76 -14.17
C SER A 121 -20.89 7.92 -15.09
N LYS A 122 -20.56 9.09 -14.55
CA LYS A 122 -20.20 10.27 -15.35
C LYS A 122 -18.93 10.09 -16.18
N ASN A 123 -18.01 9.24 -15.71
CA ASN A 123 -16.75 8.97 -16.39
C ASN A 123 -16.77 7.64 -17.16
N ASN A 124 -17.90 6.94 -17.19
CA ASN A 124 -18.05 5.61 -17.82
C ASN A 124 -16.99 4.62 -17.32
N ILE A 125 -16.76 4.60 -16.02
CA ILE A 125 -15.80 3.73 -15.34
C ILE A 125 -16.56 2.82 -14.39
N ASN A 126 -16.21 1.53 -14.37
CA ASN A 126 -16.75 0.60 -13.39
C ASN A 126 -16.14 0.87 -12.01
N GLU A 127 -16.98 0.85 -10.98
CA GLU A 127 -16.48 0.95 -9.60
C GLU A 127 -15.57 -0.24 -9.28
N PRO A 128 -14.33 0.01 -8.81
CA PRO A 128 -13.42 -1.06 -8.40
C PRO A 128 -14.00 -1.92 -7.27
N ASN A 129 -13.96 -3.24 -7.44
CA ASN A 129 -14.37 -4.15 -6.38
C ASN A 129 -13.24 -4.31 -5.36
N LEU A 130 -13.32 -3.55 -4.26
CA LEU A 130 -12.29 -3.51 -3.23
C LEU A 130 -12.04 -4.87 -2.54
N ILE A 131 -13.01 -5.79 -2.55
CA ILE A 131 -12.82 -7.15 -2.02
C ILE A 131 -11.65 -7.85 -2.71
N ASN A 132 -11.42 -7.57 -3.99
CA ASN A 132 -10.31 -8.16 -4.74
C ASN A 132 -8.92 -7.78 -4.23
N TYR A 133 -8.79 -6.70 -3.43
CA TYR A 133 -7.51 -6.26 -2.84
C TYR A 133 -7.24 -6.85 -1.46
N LEU A 134 -8.19 -7.62 -0.90
CA LEU A 134 -8.04 -8.16 0.46
C LEU A 134 -6.91 -9.19 0.59
N ASP A 135 -6.45 -9.79 -0.50
CA ASP A 135 -5.23 -10.61 -0.52
C ASP A 135 -3.99 -9.78 -0.16
N LEU A 136 -3.83 -8.59 -0.78
CA LEU A 136 -2.75 -7.65 -0.50
C LEU A 136 -2.86 -7.03 0.90
N VAL A 137 -4.08 -6.67 1.31
CA VAL A 137 -4.30 -6.13 2.67
C VAL A 137 -4.00 -7.16 3.73
N SER A 138 -4.35 -8.44 3.48
CA SER A 138 -4.02 -9.54 4.40
C SER A 138 -2.52 -9.78 4.48
N LEU A 139 -1.82 -9.71 3.36
CA LEU A 139 -0.36 -9.81 3.33
C LEU A 139 0.25 -8.70 4.20
N GLY A 140 -0.13 -7.42 3.99
CA GLY A 140 0.36 -6.31 4.81
C GLY A 140 0.03 -6.50 6.29
N THR A 141 -1.20 -6.88 6.63
CA THR A 141 -1.64 -7.10 8.01
C THR A 141 -0.81 -8.18 8.73
N ILE A 142 -0.50 -9.27 8.03
CA ILE A 142 0.29 -10.38 8.62
C ILE A 142 1.78 -10.01 8.69
N CYS A 143 2.33 -9.37 7.66
CA CYS A 143 3.76 -9.02 7.62
C CYS A 143 4.12 -7.90 8.60
N ASP A 144 3.19 -7.02 8.91
CA ASP A 144 3.36 -5.95 9.89
C ASP A 144 3.15 -6.42 11.34
N VAL A 145 2.78 -7.69 11.52
CA VAL A 145 2.63 -8.36 12.84
C VAL A 145 1.62 -7.65 13.76
N VAL A 146 0.61 -6.98 13.19
CA VAL A 146 -0.43 -6.30 13.98
C VAL A 146 -1.44 -7.29 14.56
N PRO A 147 -2.13 -6.95 15.67
CA PRO A 147 -3.10 -7.84 16.32
C PRO A 147 -4.23 -8.30 15.39
N LEU A 148 -4.49 -9.61 15.34
CA LEU A 148 -5.58 -10.19 14.53
C LEU A 148 -6.92 -10.14 15.28
N ILE A 149 -7.35 -8.95 15.62
CA ILE A 149 -8.63 -8.65 16.30
C ILE A 149 -9.57 -7.86 15.37
N GLY A 150 -10.82 -7.76 15.71
CA GLY A 150 -11.79 -6.92 15.03
C GLY A 150 -11.72 -7.00 13.50
N LEU A 151 -11.49 -5.85 12.86
CA LEU A 151 -11.43 -5.71 11.41
C LEU A 151 -10.24 -6.46 10.79
N ASN A 152 -9.05 -6.48 11.43
CA ASN A 152 -7.90 -7.23 10.93
C ASN A 152 -8.21 -8.71 10.76
N ARG A 153 -8.89 -9.31 11.75
CA ARG A 153 -9.30 -10.72 11.67
C ARG A 153 -10.26 -10.98 10.51
N ALA A 154 -11.23 -10.09 10.30
CA ALA A 154 -12.18 -10.19 9.20
C ALA A 154 -11.48 -10.03 7.83
N ILE A 155 -10.60 -9.05 7.70
CA ILE A 155 -9.77 -8.81 6.50
C ILE A 155 -8.95 -10.06 6.17
N VAL A 156 -8.19 -10.58 7.13
CA VAL A 156 -7.32 -11.75 6.89
C VAL A 156 -8.14 -12.99 6.54
N LYS A 157 -9.24 -13.24 7.24
CA LYS A 157 -10.14 -14.37 6.93
C LYS A 157 -10.69 -14.29 5.51
N GLN A 158 -11.11 -13.12 5.07
CA GLN A 158 -11.64 -12.93 3.71
C GLN A 158 -10.51 -12.87 2.67
N GLY A 159 -9.39 -12.23 2.99
CA GLY A 159 -8.26 -12.10 2.09
C GLY A 159 -7.59 -13.43 1.75
N LEU A 160 -7.54 -14.39 2.69
CA LEU A 160 -7.08 -15.74 2.40
C LEU A 160 -7.96 -16.45 1.36
N LYS A 161 -9.29 -16.17 1.35
CA LYS A 161 -10.19 -16.68 0.31
C LYS A 161 -9.91 -16.04 -1.05
N VAL A 162 -9.63 -14.72 -1.05
CA VAL A 162 -9.26 -13.99 -2.28
C VAL A 162 -7.91 -14.47 -2.81
N LEU A 163 -6.93 -14.65 -1.93
CA LEU A 163 -5.60 -15.17 -2.27
C LEU A 163 -5.67 -16.55 -2.95
N LYS A 164 -6.58 -17.41 -2.50
CA LYS A 164 -6.84 -18.72 -3.13
C LYS A 164 -7.27 -18.60 -4.59
N LEU A 165 -7.90 -17.49 -4.98
CA LEU A 165 -8.31 -17.25 -6.37
C LEU A 165 -7.15 -16.88 -7.28
N LYS A 166 -5.95 -16.62 -6.72
CA LYS A 166 -4.71 -16.31 -7.46
C LYS A 166 -4.87 -15.20 -8.50
N LYS A 167 -5.70 -14.18 -8.22
CA LYS A 167 -5.97 -13.08 -9.15
C LYS A 167 -4.80 -12.11 -9.30
N ASN A 168 -4.09 -11.81 -8.21
CA ASN A 168 -2.89 -11.00 -8.28
C ASN A 168 -1.73 -11.83 -8.85
N MET A 169 -1.19 -11.41 -10.00
CA MET A 169 -0.15 -12.15 -10.72
C MET A 169 1.12 -12.32 -9.89
N GLY A 170 1.54 -11.28 -9.17
CA GLY A 170 2.73 -11.32 -8.32
C GLY A 170 2.58 -12.30 -7.16
N LEU A 171 1.44 -12.26 -6.45
CA LEU A 171 1.15 -13.22 -5.37
C LEU A 171 1.04 -14.64 -5.90
N LYS A 172 0.36 -14.83 -7.04
CA LYS A 172 0.28 -16.15 -7.70
C LYS A 172 1.67 -16.70 -7.96
N THR A 173 2.54 -15.90 -8.56
CA THR A 173 3.91 -16.34 -8.91
C THR A 173 4.73 -16.70 -7.66
N LEU A 174 4.63 -15.90 -6.59
CA LEU A 174 5.29 -16.23 -5.32
C LEU A 174 4.72 -17.51 -4.69
N MET A 175 3.41 -17.71 -4.74
CA MET A 175 2.79 -18.95 -4.26
C MET A 175 3.30 -20.17 -5.03
N ASP A 176 3.43 -20.06 -6.35
CA ASP A 176 3.91 -21.15 -7.21
C ASP A 176 5.41 -21.45 -6.90
N ILE A 177 6.26 -20.43 -6.73
CA ILE A 177 7.67 -20.60 -6.30
C ILE A 177 7.77 -21.25 -4.91
N CYS A 178 6.91 -20.81 -3.97
CA CYS A 178 6.84 -21.37 -2.63
C CYS A 178 6.15 -22.75 -2.57
N LYS A 179 5.70 -23.29 -3.70
CA LYS A 179 4.98 -24.58 -3.79
C LYS A 179 3.72 -24.62 -2.92
N ILE A 180 3.00 -23.51 -2.85
CA ILE A 180 1.72 -23.41 -2.12
C ILE A 180 0.61 -23.88 -3.06
N GLU A 181 0.37 -25.19 -3.08
CA GLU A 181 -0.58 -25.84 -4.00
C GLU A 181 -2.01 -25.81 -3.47
N THR A 182 -2.18 -25.83 -2.16
CA THR A 182 -3.46 -25.97 -1.47
C THR A 182 -3.96 -24.63 -0.90
N ASN A 183 -4.70 -24.68 0.19
CA ASN A 183 -5.26 -23.51 0.83
C ASN A 183 -4.15 -22.62 1.44
N PRO A 184 -3.98 -21.39 1.00
CA PRO A 184 -3.07 -20.45 1.63
C PRO A 184 -3.49 -20.21 3.09
N SER A 185 -2.50 -19.95 3.94
CA SER A 185 -2.70 -19.70 5.36
C SER A 185 -1.89 -18.49 5.83
N ILE A 186 -2.14 -18.05 7.06
CA ILE A 186 -1.36 -16.99 7.73
C ILE A 186 0.14 -17.34 7.73
N TYR A 187 0.48 -18.61 7.96
CA TYR A 187 1.88 -19.09 7.91
C TYR A 187 2.53 -18.80 6.54
N HIS A 188 1.83 -19.10 5.46
CA HIS A 188 2.33 -18.85 4.11
C HIS A 188 2.58 -17.36 3.85
N LEU A 189 1.69 -16.49 4.32
CA LEU A 189 1.87 -15.04 4.21
C LEU A 189 3.05 -14.53 5.03
N GLY A 190 3.11 -14.91 6.31
CA GLY A 190 4.09 -14.38 7.26
C GLY A 190 5.50 -14.95 7.11
N PHE A 191 5.62 -16.23 6.71
CA PHE A 191 6.90 -16.95 6.74
C PHE A 191 7.43 -17.35 5.36
N LEU A 192 6.60 -17.36 4.32
CA LEU A 192 7.04 -17.71 2.97
C LEU A 192 6.98 -16.51 2.01
N ILE A 193 5.84 -15.84 1.87
CA ILE A 193 5.64 -14.75 0.91
C ILE A 193 6.24 -13.44 1.42
N GLY A 194 5.91 -13.04 2.64
CA GLY A 194 6.36 -11.77 3.23
C GLY A 194 7.87 -11.60 3.28
N PRO A 195 8.65 -12.59 3.79
CA PRO A 195 10.11 -12.50 3.83
C PRO A 195 10.74 -12.29 2.45
N ARG A 196 10.21 -12.93 1.40
CA ARG A 196 10.69 -12.78 0.03
C ARG A 196 10.48 -11.36 -0.50
N ILE A 197 9.29 -10.80 -0.29
CA ILE A 197 9.00 -9.41 -0.65
C ILE A 197 9.94 -8.45 0.09
N ASN A 198 10.18 -8.68 1.37
CA ASN A 198 11.05 -7.85 2.19
C ASN A 198 12.55 -8.01 1.83
N ALA A 199 12.96 -9.15 1.28
CA ALA A 199 14.33 -9.40 0.87
C ALA A 199 14.80 -8.40 -0.21
N GLY A 200 13.93 -7.97 -1.11
CA GLY A 200 14.22 -6.94 -2.11
C GLY A 200 14.78 -5.65 -1.52
N GLY A 201 14.33 -5.26 -0.32
CA GLY A 201 14.84 -4.07 0.39
C GLY A 201 16.28 -4.18 0.88
N ARG A 202 16.80 -5.42 1.02
CA ARG A 202 18.17 -5.69 1.51
C ARG A 202 19.23 -5.70 0.40
N VAL A 203 18.86 -6.01 -0.81
CA VAL A 203 19.77 -6.24 -1.96
C VAL A 203 19.86 -5.02 -2.89
N GLY A 204 19.43 -3.84 -2.47
CA GLY A 204 19.46 -2.61 -3.29
C GLY A 204 18.38 -2.57 -4.38
N LYS A 205 17.34 -3.41 -4.25
CA LYS A 205 16.21 -3.53 -5.18
C LYS A 205 14.88 -3.25 -4.48
N CYS A 206 14.82 -2.16 -3.71
CA CYS A 206 13.71 -1.80 -2.81
C CYS A 206 12.33 -1.80 -3.51
N SER A 207 12.29 -1.50 -4.81
CA SER A 207 11.04 -1.47 -5.58
C SER A 207 10.57 -2.83 -6.11
N HIS A 208 11.39 -3.90 -6.03
CA HIS A 208 11.06 -5.19 -6.68
C HIS A 208 9.80 -5.82 -6.11
N GLY A 209 9.60 -5.79 -4.80
CA GLY A 209 8.40 -6.31 -4.17
C GLY A 209 7.13 -5.59 -4.64
N ALA A 210 7.14 -4.26 -4.64
CA ALA A 210 6.02 -3.47 -5.11
C ALA A 210 5.79 -3.65 -6.62
N ASN A 211 6.86 -3.64 -7.42
CA ASN A 211 6.77 -3.86 -8.86
C ASN A 211 6.20 -5.24 -9.19
N LEU A 212 6.56 -6.28 -8.42
CA LEU A 212 5.99 -7.60 -8.57
C LEU A 212 4.48 -7.61 -8.31
N LEU A 213 4.03 -6.97 -7.21
CA LEU A 213 2.62 -6.94 -6.82
C LEU A 213 1.75 -6.06 -7.74
N LEU A 214 2.35 -5.11 -8.45
CA LEU A 214 1.69 -4.26 -9.45
C LEU A 214 1.70 -4.88 -10.85
N ASN A 215 2.58 -5.86 -11.11
CA ASN A 215 2.82 -6.40 -12.43
C ASN A 215 1.68 -7.31 -12.89
N LYS A 216 1.34 -7.21 -14.18
CA LYS A 216 0.32 -8.04 -14.85
C LYS A 216 0.91 -8.99 -15.89
N ASP A 217 2.21 -8.81 -16.24
CA ASP A 217 2.89 -9.69 -17.20
C ASP A 217 3.50 -10.92 -16.50
N PRO A 218 3.12 -12.15 -16.91
CA PRO A 218 3.60 -13.38 -16.28
C PRO A 218 5.12 -13.55 -16.34
N LYS A 219 5.76 -13.20 -17.47
CA LYS A 219 7.22 -13.37 -17.66
C LYS A 219 8.00 -12.46 -16.72
N ASN A 220 7.61 -11.19 -16.65
CA ASN A 220 8.24 -10.23 -15.76
C ASN A 220 7.95 -10.54 -14.28
N SER A 221 6.75 -11.04 -13.97
CA SER A 221 6.41 -11.50 -12.60
C SER A 221 7.30 -12.66 -12.18
N PHE A 222 7.52 -13.64 -13.06
CA PHE A 222 8.41 -14.77 -12.76
C PHE A 222 9.85 -14.32 -12.52
N ARG A 223 10.38 -13.41 -13.37
CA ARG A 223 11.72 -12.83 -13.18
C ARG A 223 11.85 -12.13 -11.82
N LEU A 224 10.93 -11.20 -11.52
CA LEU A 224 10.95 -10.44 -10.26
C LEU A 224 10.81 -11.36 -9.03
N ALA A 225 9.91 -12.33 -9.08
CA ALA A 225 9.71 -13.27 -7.98
C ALA A 225 10.91 -14.20 -7.76
N SER A 226 11.56 -14.65 -8.85
CA SER A 226 12.81 -15.44 -8.77
C SER A 226 13.97 -14.64 -8.17
N GLU A 227 14.06 -13.33 -8.50
CA GLU A 227 15.07 -12.45 -7.91
C GLU A 227 14.83 -12.18 -6.40
N LEU A 228 13.58 -12.29 -5.94
CA LEU A 228 13.22 -12.15 -4.53
C LEU A 228 13.38 -13.46 -3.74
N ASP A 229 13.46 -14.60 -4.41
CA ASP A 229 13.63 -15.93 -3.81
C ASP A 229 15.11 -16.29 -3.56
N GLN A 230 16.06 -15.56 -4.14
CA GLN A 230 17.53 -15.74 -3.98
C GLN A 230 18.01 -15.18 -2.63
#